data_90a342d4afbb16ef28fa3cd5a015d4c5
#
_entry.id   90a342d4afbb16ef28fa3cd5a015d4c5
#
_cell.length_a   1.000
_cell.length_b   1.000
_cell.length_c   1.000
_cell.angle_alpha   90.00
_cell.angle_beta   90.00
_cell.angle_gamma   90.00
#
_symmetry.space_group_name_H-M   'P 1'
#
loop_
_entity.id
_entity.type
_entity.pdbx_description
1 polymer ?
#
loop_
_entity_poly.entity_id
_entity_poly.type
_entity_poly.pdbx_seq_one_letter_code
_entity_poly.pdbx_strand_id
1 'polypeptide(L)'
;MNKRLLRSLLSLMVCMAMLLSLTPAVLAESADAPSTEMAVGAVIHGFEVVENGEFALLNAKTTVLRHQKTGATVFFLINEDTNRAFDISFVTPLSDDKGIPHVFEHSTLDGSKKYPSASLFFNLIYQTYNTYMNAATYQVMTTYPVASLSEAQLRKYADFYLDSCFNPMIYEDESLFRSEAWRYSLESADSPLTISGTVYSEMQGAASLETSASYNAMKAAFPGSHMGYNQGGEPTEIPSMTWQEVKDYHTAYYHPSNSLTTVYGAIDDPAAFLALLDEAFSPYEAKAFDFSTPDYTPVTSPVEKVCQYPVYEGTETENAAVTYITFICENATEEEQNVLDLLTMLLSDSSSALVSNLVDVLPNADISVYLETDGPEPAVVFVATGMNEGDVQTLRECIYASVLEFAENGVSQDILDAIASSLTMETALMSEESDLGVNMAQNIAYCWATTGDVHAYEKTIANMDNFEKYQTEGKYAEVAKKYLTEDNQRVITVTTVPAPGQQEAIEADLAAKLAETKAAMSAEEIDQLVADTAAL
;
A
#
# COMPACT_ATOMS: atom_id res chain seq x y z
N MET A 1 -47.63 -42.86 -10.12
CA MET A 1 -47.16 -41.54 -9.69
C MET A 1 -45.65 -41.57 -9.67
N ASN A 2 -45.01 -40.71 -10.45
CA ASN A 2 -43.59 -40.82 -10.79
C ASN A 2 -42.72 -40.38 -9.58
N LYS A 3 -41.73 -41.18 -9.17
CA LYS A 3 -40.84 -40.95 -8.01
C LYS A 3 -40.15 -39.59 -8.03
N ARG A 4 -40.02 -38.96 -9.20
CA ARG A 4 -39.48 -37.58 -9.35
C ARG A 4 -40.50 -36.54 -8.91
N LEU A 5 -41.78 -36.74 -9.18
CA LEU A 5 -42.85 -35.81 -8.77
C LEU A 5 -43.05 -35.83 -7.24
N LEU A 6 -42.90 -37.00 -6.61
CA LEU A 6 -43.01 -37.12 -5.16
C LEU A 6 -41.83 -36.46 -4.42
N ARG A 7 -40.61 -36.49 -5.00
CA ARG A 7 -39.44 -35.78 -4.44
C ARG A 7 -39.54 -34.27 -4.57
N SER A 8 -40.06 -33.78 -5.72
CA SER A 8 -40.28 -32.33 -5.91
C SER A 8 -41.38 -31.78 -4.99
N LEU A 9 -42.43 -32.55 -4.72
CA LEU A 9 -43.49 -32.17 -3.78
C LEU A 9 -43.02 -32.23 -2.33
N LEU A 10 -42.16 -33.17 -1.97
CA LEU A 10 -41.55 -33.23 -0.63
C LEU A 10 -40.58 -32.06 -0.39
N SER A 11 -39.79 -31.69 -1.42
CA SER A 11 -38.88 -30.54 -1.36
C SER A 11 -39.64 -29.22 -1.22
N LEU A 12 -40.77 -29.08 -1.93
CA LEU A 12 -41.63 -27.88 -1.85
C LEU A 12 -42.33 -27.78 -0.47
N MET A 13 -42.74 -28.91 0.11
CA MET A 13 -43.35 -28.94 1.45
C MET A 13 -42.34 -28.62 2.55
N VAL A 14 -41.08 -29.03 2.42
CA VAL A 14 -40.00 -28.69 3.39
C VAL A 14 -39.66 -27.21 3.31
N CYS A 15 -39.59 -26.63 2.10
CA CYS A 15 -39.40 -25.18 1.92
C CYS A 15 -40.58 -24.36 2.46
N MET A 16 -41.83 -24.85 2.30
CA MET A 16 -43.02 -24.17 2.82
C MET A 16 -43.14 -24.31 4.34
N ALA A 17 -42.69 -25.42 4.93
CA ALA A 17 -42.66 -25.60 6.39
C ALA A 17 -41.57 -24.72 7.06
N MET A 18 -40.45 -24.42 6.36
CA MET A 18 -39.45 -23.47 6.85
C MET A 18 -39.93 -22.02 6.76
N LEU A 19 -40.82 -21.69 5.81
CA LEU A 19 -41.43 -20.35 5.69
C LEU A 19 -42.59 -20.12 6.69
N LEU A 20 -43.21 -21.16 7.25
CA LEU A 20 -44.30 -21.07 8.20
C LEU A 20 -43.85 -21.12 9.68
N SER A 21 -42.55 -21.29 9.96
CA SER A 21 -41.99 -21.21 11.30
C SER A 21 -41.53 -19.80 11.71
N LEU A 22 -41.77 -18.79 10.88
CA LEU A 22 -41.67 -17.39 11.25
C LEU A 22 -42.95 -17.01 12.04
N THR A 23 -42.98 -17.34 13.33
CA THR A 23 -43.89 -16.66 14.24
C THR A 23 -43.60 -15.17 14.16
N PRO A 24 -44.65 -14.31 14.10
CA PRO A 24 -44.42 -12.88 14.23
C PRO A 24 -43.79 -12.65 15.58
N ALA A 25 -42.51 -12.24 15.58
CA ALA A 25 -41.93 -11.64 16.75
C ALA A 25 -42.82 -10.46 17.11
N VAL A 26 -43.41 -10.49 18.29
CA VAL A 26 -44.06 -9.34 18.91
C VAL A 26 -43.03 -8.23 18.82
N LEU A 27 -43.36 -7.15 18.10
CA LEU A 27 -42.64 -5.89 18.17
C LEU A 27 -42.70 -5.45 19.63
N ALA A 28 -41.75 -5.90 20.45
CA ALA A 28 -41.38 -5.15 21.60
C ALA A 28 -40.88 -3.81 21.05
N GLU A 29 -41.57 -2.73 21.39
CA GLU A 29 -41.00 -1.39 21.24
C GLU A 29 -39.61 -1.48 21.88
N SER A 30 -38.57 -1.41 21.00
CA SER A 30 -37.21 -1.28 21.47
C SER A 30 -37.19 0.05 22.22
N ALA A 31 -36.98 -0.01 23.52
CA ALA A 31 -36.45 1.15 24.21
C ALA A 31 -35.28 1.64 23.38
N ASP A 32 -35.30 2.94 23.04
CA ASP A 32 -34.26 3.59 22.25
C ASP A 32 -32.90 3.06 22.72
N ALA A 33 -32.24 2.30 21.87
CA ALA A 33 -30.83 2.05 22.03
C ALA A 33 -30.15 3.44 22.10
N PRO A 34 -29.28 3.69 23.08
CA PRO A 34 -28.60 4.98 23.13
C PRO A 34 -28.01 5.24 21.77
N SER A 35 -28.34 6.39 21.17
CA SER A 35 -27.83 6.75 19.86
C SER A 35 -26.30 6.71 19.95
N THR A 36 -25.65 5.89 19.15
CA THR A 36 -24.18 5.82 19.03
C THR A 36 -23.63 7.08 18.36
N GLU A 37 -24.49 8.02 18.03
CA GLU A 37 -24.17 9.27 17.35
C GLU A 37 -23.53 10.24 18.35
N MET A 38 -22.21 10.43 18.17
CA MET A 38 -21.41 11.36 18.96
C MET A 38 -21.61 12.76 18.42
N ALA A 39 -22.18 13.68 19.21
CA ALA A 39 -22.43 15.04 18.75
C ALA A 39 -21.12 15.81 18.50
N VAL A 40 -21.06 16.60 17.43
CA VAL A 40 -19.91 17.48 17.15
C VAL A 40 -19.64 18.40 18.34
N GLY A 41 -18.39 18.52 18.75
CA GLY A 41 -17.94 19.24 19.92
C GLY A 41 -18.03 18.44 21.24
N ALA A 42 -18.60 17.24 21.25
CA ALA A 42 -18.54 16.35 22.42
C ALA A 42 -17.11 15.85 22.64
N VAL A 43 -16.73 15.68 23.91
CA VAL A 43 -15.43 15.12 24.30
C VAL A 43 -15.66 13.77 24.99
N ILE A 44 -15.07 12.71 24.45
CA ILE A 44 -15.22 11.34 24.93
C ILE A 44 -13.81 10.75 25.07
N HIS A 45 -13.42 10.36 26.29
CA HIS A 45 -12.09 9.82 26.58
C HIS A 45 -10.96 10.65 25.96
N GLY A 46 -10.98 11.99 26.16
CA GLY A 46 -9.95 12.89 25.62
C GLY A 46 -10.03 13.19 24.11
N PHE A 47 -10.99 12.59 23.39
CA PHE A 47 -11.23 12.83 21.98
C PHE A 47 -12.40 13.78 21.75
N GLU A 48 -12.16 14.86 21.02
CA GLU A 48 -13.20 15.80 20.58
C GLU A 48 -13.77 15.34 19.24
N VAL A 49 -15.08 15.26 19.13
CA VAL A 49 -15.79 15.00 17.87
C VAL A 49 -15.69 16.25 17.01
N VAL A 50 -14.97 16.17 15.90
CA VAL A 50 -14.72 17.30 14.99
C VAL A 50 -15.78 17.37 13.90
N GLU A 51 -16.18 16.22 13.38
CA GLU A 51 -17.08 16.13 12.22
C GLU A 51 -17.90 14.82 12.25
N ASN A 52 -19.13 14.92 11.76
CA ASN A 52 -19.98 13.78 11.45
C ASN A 52 -20.41 13.86 9.98
N GLY A 53 -20.43 12.73 9.29
CA GLY A 53 -20.79 12.62 7.88
C GLY A 53 -21.36 11.24 7.53
N GLU A 54 -21.40 10.97 6.24
CA GLU A 54 -21.81 9.68 5.68
C GLU A 54 -20.87 9.32 4.53
N PHE A 55 -20.44 8.07 4.48
CA PHE A 55 -19.77 7.50 3.32
C PHE A 55 -20.78 6.62 2.57
N ALA A 56 -21.39 7.20 1.54
CA ALA A 56 -22.55 6.61 0.86
C ALA A 56 -22.25 5.22 0.27
N LEU A 57 -21.08 5.02 -0.34
CA LEU A 57 -20.66 3.75 -0.93
C LEU A 57 -20.72 2.59 0.08
N LEU A 58 -20.31 2.85 1.33
CA LEU A 58 -20.26 1.85 2.40
C LEU A 58 -21.55 1.81 3.22
N ASN A 59 -22.53 2.66 2.91
CA ASN A 59 -23.69 2.90 3.77
C ASN A 59 -23.27 3.13 5.22
N ALA A 60 -22.17 3.86 5.42
CA ALA A 60 -21.54 4.07 6.71
C ALA A 60 -21.78 5.50 7.21
N LYS A 61 -22.09 5.63 8.51
CA LYS A 61 -21.96 6.91 9.22
C LYS A 61 -20.50 7.13 9.56
N THR A 62 -19.99 8.32 9.29
CA THR A 62 -18.61 8.68 9.60
C THR A 62 -18.54 9.64 10.76
N THR A 63 -17.48 9.51 11.58
CA THR A 63 -17.17 10.44 12.65
C THR A 63 -15.65 10.64 12.71
N VAL A 64 -15.22 11.89 12.56
CA VAL A 64 -13.82 12.30 12.74
C VAL A 64 -13.64 12.83 14.15
N LEU A 65 -12.65 12.29 14.86
CA LEU A 65 -12.31 12.74 16.22
C LEU A 65 -10.82 13.13 16.28
N ARG A 66 -10.51 14.06 17.18
CA ARG A 66 -9.14 14.47 17.51
C ARG A 66 -8.85 14.30 18.98
N HIS A 67 -7.76 13.62 19.28
CA HIS A 67 -7.26 13.53 20.65
C HIS A 67 -6.75 14.89 21.11
N GLN A 68 -7.36 15.47 22.19
CA GLN A 68 -7.09 16.84 22.63
C GLN A 68 -5.62 17.09 23.02
N LYS A 69 -4.95 16.06 23.57
CA LYS A 69 -3.58 16.20 24.04
C LYS A 69 -2.55 16.06 22.91
N THR A 70 -2.72 15.12 22.02
CA THR A 70 -1.72 14.78 20.99
C THR A 70 -2.08 15.26 19.58
N GLY A 71 -3.37 15.56 19.33
CA GLY A 71 -3.87 15.88 18.00
C GLY A 71 -4.06 14.66 17.08
N ALA A 72 -3.87 13.43 17.60
CA ALA A 72 -4.10 12.21 16.84
C ALA A 72 -5.51 12.17 16.26
N THR A 73 -5.63 11.67 15.03
CA THR A 73 -6.91 11.55 14.33
C THR A 73 -7.46 10.14 14.45
N VAL A 74 -8.76 10.05 14.74
CA VAL A 74 -9.51 8.79 14.72
C VAL A 74 -10.68 8.96 13.76
N PHE A 75 -10.89 7.98 12.89
CA PHE A 75 -11.95 7.95 11.90
C PHE A 75 -12.82 6.71 12.09
N PHE A 76 -14.07 6.90 12.50
CA PHE A 76 -15.06 5.84 12.56
C PHE A 76 -15.87 5.78 11.28
N LEU A 77 -16.06 4.56 10.76
CA LEU A 77 -16.95 4.23 9.64
C LEU A 77 -17.95 3.16 10.15
N ILE A 78 -19.06 3.59 10.68
CA ILE A 78 -20.04 2.70 11.34
C ILE A 78 -21.12 2.31 10.35
N ASN A 79 -21.26 1.01 10.11
CA ASN A 79 -22.30 0.41 9.26
C ASN A 79 -22.79 -0.94 9.87
N GLU A 80 -23.47 -1.76 9.07
CA GLU A 80 -24.00 -3.06 9.52
C GLU A 80 -23.04 -4.25 9.25
N ASP A 81 -21.86 -4.00 8.71
CA ASP A 81 -20.90 -5.08 8.43
C ASP A 81 -20.38 -5.69 9.74
N THR A 82 -20.60 -6.98 9.89
CA THR A 82 -20.17 -7.73 11.07
C THR A 82 -18.70 -8.13 11.04
N ASN A 83 -18.03 -8.04 9.87
CA ASN A 83 -16.58 -8.19 9.79
C ASN A 83 -15.88 -6.86 10.06
N ARG A 84 -15.79 -6.54 11.33
CA ARG A 84 -15.27 -5.27 11.85
C ARG A 84 -13.78 -5.18 11.66
N ALA A 85 -13.28 -4.00 11.35
CA ALA A 85 -11.85 -3.74 11.20
C ALA A 85 -11.37 -2.62 12.14
N PHE A 86 -10.12 -2.74 12.53
CA PHE A 86 -9.33 -1.71 13.21
C PHE A 86 -8.01 -1.58 12.44
N ASP A 87 -7.58 -0.37 12.21
CA ASP A 87 -6.26 -0.06 11.66
C ASP A 87 -5.63 1.10 12.41
N ILE A 88 -4.33 1.04 12.61
CA ILE A 88 -3.51 2.20 12.98
C ILE A 88 -2.38 2.34 11.97
N SER A 89 -2.31 3.49 11.33
CA SER A 89 -1.34 3.83 10.29
C SER A 89 -0.49 5.03 10.69
N PHE A 90 0.78 5.03 10.26
CA PHE A 90 1.73 6.10 10.52
C PHE A 90 2.30 6.61 9.19
N VAL A 91 2.50 7.92 9.06
CA VAL A 91 3.23 8.48 7.91
C VAL A 91 4.72 8.21 8.09
N THR A 92 5.29 7.44 7.17
CA THR A 92 6.66 6.90 7.25
C THR A 92 7.37 7.00 5.90
N PRO A 93 7.64 8.22 5.38
CA PRO A 93 8.28 8.39 4.10
C PRO A 93 9.70 7.81 4.10
N LEU A 94 10.07 7.20 2.99
CA LEU A 94 11.38 6.57 2.81
C LEU A 94 12.48 7.64 2.70
N SER A 95 13.66 7.34 3.24
CA SER A 95 14.85 8.21 3.18
C SER A 95 16.06 7.53 2.54
N ASP A 96 16.04 6.21 2.41
CA ASP A 96 17.11 5.40 1.81
C ASP A 96 16.58 4.01 1.39
N ASP A 97 17.46 3.20 0.80
CA ASP A 97 17.16 1.84 0.34
C ASP A 97 17.46 0.75 1.40
N LYS A 98 17.68 1.12 2.68
CA LYS A 98 17.96 0.14 3.73
C LYS A 98 16.74 -0.68 4.17
N GLY A 99 15.52 -0.19 3.91
CA GLY A 99 14.29 -0.86 4.33
C GLY A 99 14.03 -0.78 5.83
N ILE A 100 14.48 0.28 6.51
CA ILE A 100 14.25 0.47 7.95
C ILE A 100 12.75 0.42 8.32
N PRO A 101 11.83 1.05 7.55
CA PRO A 101 10.40 0.95 7.81
C PRO A 101 9.89 -0.49 7.83
N HIS A 102 10.31 -1.30 6.87
CA HIS A 102 9.91 -2.70 6.71
C HIS A 102 10.47 -3.58 7.85
N VAL A 103 11.75 -3.42 8.18
CA VAL A 103 12.36 -4.11 9.34
C VAL A 103 11.67 -3.74 10.63
N PHE A 104 11.31 -2.46 10.81
CA PHE A 104 10.59 -2.05 12.00
C PHE A 104 9.16 -2.60 12.03
N GLU A 105 8.48 -2.67 10.90
CA GLU A 105 7.15 -3.31 10.78
C GLU A 105 7.19 -4.75 11.31
N HIS A 106 8.12 -5.58 10.83
CA HIS A 106 8.32 -6.94 11.32
C HIS A 106 8.63 -6.96 12.82
N SER A 107 9.60 -6.18 13.26
CA SER A 107 10.05 -6.14 14.66
C SER A 107 8.96 -5.64 15.63
N THR A 108 8.00 -4.85 15.15
CA THR A 108 6.86 -4.39 15.95
C THR A 108 5.97 -5.55 16.38
N LEU A 109 5.84 -6.57 15.52
CA LEU A 109 4.99 -7.73 15.75
C LEU A 109 5.66 -8.82 16.61
N ASP A 110 6.94 -8.69 16.87
CA ASP A 110 7.78 -9.64 17.64
C ASP A 110 7.74 -9.39 19.15
N GLY A 111 6.71 -8.71 19.61
CA GLY A 111 6.45 -8.52 21.03
C GLY A 111 6.59 -7.07 21.49
N SER A 112 5.97 -6.83 22.63
CA SER A 112 5.89 -5.51 23.23
C SER A 112 6.00 -5.60 24.75
N LYS A 113 6.04 -4.46 25.40
CA LYS A 113 6.13 -4.38 26.87
C LYS A 113 5.01 -5.12 27.58
N LYS A 114 3.76 -5.01 27.08
CA LYS A 114 2.59 -5.70 27.63
C LYS A 114 2.50 -7.15 27.17
N TYR A 115 3.02 -7.44 26.00
CA TYR A 115 2.98 -8.73 25.31
C TYR A 115 4.37 -9.25 24.97
N PRO A 116 5.21 -9.63 25.95
CA PRO A 116 6.64 -9.93 25.75
C PRO A 116 6.85 -11.34 25.15
N SER A 117 6.41 -11.56 23.92
CA SER A 117 6.57 -12.84 23.22
C SER A 117 6.66 -12.62 21.70
N ALA A 118 7.80 -12.94 21.11
CA ALA A 118 8.03 -12.85 19.67
C ALA A 118 7.12 -13.75 18.83
N SER A 119 6.62 -14.85 19.39
CA SER A 119 5.70 -15.74 18.65
C SER A 119 4.21 -15.38 18.80
N LEU A 120 3.87 -14.32 19.55
CA LEU A 120 2.47 -14.02 19.88
C LEU A 120 1.66 -13.65 18.63
N PHE A 121 2.21 -12.87 17.72
CA PHE A 121 1.53 -12.47 16.48
C PHE A 121 1.05 -13.69 15.69
N PHE A 122 1.95 -14.64 15.39
CA PHE A 122 1.58 -15.87 14.67
C PHE A 122 0.60 -16.74 15.46
N ASN A 123 0.71 -16.78 16.79
CA ASN A 123 -0.27 -17.49 17.63
C ASN A 123 -1.65 -16.82 17.54
N LEU A 124 -1.72 -15.50 17.48
CA LEU A 124 -2.99 -14.78 17.31
C LEU A 124 -3.60 -15.09 15.94
N ILE A 125 -2.83 -15.05 14.87
CA ILE A 125 -3.30 -15.38 13.51
C ILE A 125 -3.92 -16.78 13.47
N TYR A 126 -3.22 -17.78 13.98
CA TYR A 126 -3.62 -19.19 13.79
C TYR A 126 -4.58 -19.74 14.85
N GLN A 127 -4.71 -19.09 16.01
CA GLN A 127 -5.41 -19.67 17.18
C GLN A 127 -6.57 -18.81 17.69
N THR A 128 -6.89 -17.70 17.03
CA THR A 128 -7.94 -16.79 17.48
C THR A 128 -8.97 -16.46 16.39
N TYR A 129 -10.01 -15.70 16.73
CA TYR A 129 -11.13 -15.38 15.83
C TYR A 129 -10.86 -14.08 15.04
N ASN A 130 -9.67 -13.93 14.48
CA ASN A 130 -9.44 -12.93 13.46
C ASN A 130 -9.91 -13.44 12.10
N THR A 131 -10.34 -12.55 11.23
CA THR A 131 -10.62 -12.80 9.81
C THR A 131 -9.50 -12.25 8.94
N TYR A 132 -8.76 -11.27 9.46
CA TYR A 132 -7.56 -10.70 8.88
C TYR A 132 -6.64 -10.20 10.00
N MET A 133 -5.34 -10.39 9.87
CA MET A 133 -4.34 -9.82 10.78
C MET A 133 -3.00 -9.77 10.07
N ASN A 134 -2.47 -8.57 9.81
CA ASN A 134 -1.20 -8.36 9.13
C ASN A 134 -0.66 -6.96 9.45
N ALA A 135 0.50 -6.62 8.87
CA ALA A 135 1.02 -5.27 8.73
C ALA A 135 1.51 -5.07 7.30
N ALA A 136 1.71 -3.84 6.87
CA ALA A 136 2.24 -3.53 5.56
C ALA A 136 2.98 -2.20 5.55
N THR A 137 4.12 -2.17 4.83
CA THR A 137 4.93 -0.98 4.59
C THR A 137 4.78 -0.53 3.15
N TYR A 138 4.37 0.73 2.97
CA TYR A 138 4.22 1.40 1.68
C TYR A 138 5.27 2.52 1.53
N GLN A 139 5.28 3.20 0.39
CA GLN A 139 6.21 4.30 0.11
C GLN A 139 6.16 5.44 1.13
N VAL A 140 4.97 5.73 1.66
CA VAL A 140 4.72 6.89 2.53
C VAL A 140 4.15 6.55 3.88
N MET A 141 3.71 5.28 4.09
CA MET A 141 3.09 4.87 5.36
C MET A 141 3.40 3.43 5.73
N THR A 142 3.24 3.13 7.02
CA THR A 142 3.18 1.77 7.56
C THR A 142 1.86 1.61 8.31
N THR A 143 1.16 0.49 8.08
CA THR A 143 -0.20 0.23 8.55
C THR A 143 -0.30 -1.11 9.29
N TYR A 144 -1.17 -1.19 10.29
CA TYR A 144 -1.37 -2.35 11.17
C TYR A 144 -2.87 -2.71 11.24
N PRO A 145 -3.43 -3.30 10.16
CA PRO A 145 -4.84 -3.65 10.09
C PRO A 145 -5.15 -5.01 10.71
N VAL A 146 -6.32 -5.10 11.33
CA VAL A 146 -6.88 -6.33 11.87
C VAL A 146 -8.39 -6.34 11.72
N ALA A 147 -8.98 -7.51 11.45
CA ALA A 147 -10.42 -7.68 11.36
C ALA A 147 -10.91 -8.89 12.16
N SER A 148 -12.16 -8.80 12.65
CA SER A 148 -12.81 -9.85 13.39
C SER A 148 -14.34 -9.74 13.39
N LEU A 149 -15.01 -10.88 13.35
CA LEU A 149 -16.45 -10.97 13.57
C LEU A 149 -16.87 -10.66 15.02
N SER A 150 -15.93 -10.64 15.96
CA SER A 150 -16.15 -10.35 17.37
C SER A 150 -15.55 -9.01 17.76
N GLU A 151 -16.38 -8.02 18.11
CA GLU A 151 -15.92 -6.72 18.61
C GLU A 151 -15.03 -6.84 19.86
N ALA A 152 -15.36 -7.75 20.77
CA ALA A 152 -14.55 -7.99 21.97
C ALA A 152 -13.14 -8.54 21.64
N GLN A 153 -13.02 -9.35 20.58
CA GLN A 153 -11.71 -9.79 20.09
C GLN A 153 -10.99 -8.65 19.35
N LEU A 154 -11.70 -7.91 18.51
CA LEU A 154 -11.12 -6.77 17.78
C LEU A 154 -10.47 -5.77 18.75
N ARG A 155 -11.12 -5.44 19.88
CA ARG A 155 -10.54 -4.57 20.90
C ARG A 155 -9.26 -5.13 21.52
N LYS A 156 -9.14 -6.46 21.68
CA LYS A 156 -7.90 -7.09 22.17
C LYS A 156 -6.78 -7.05 21.14
N TYR A 157 -7.11 -7.19 19.85
CA TYR A 157 -6.13 -7.04 18.78
C TYR A 157 -5.68 -5.59 18.65
N ALA A 158 -6.61 -4.63 18.77
CA ALA A 158 -6.27 -3.22 18.80
C ALA A 158 -5.32 -2.90 19.99
N ASP A 159 -5.60 -3.43 21.19
CA ASP A 159 -4.71 -3.29 22.36
C ASP A 159 -3.32 -3.89 22.11
N PHE A 160 -3.26 -5.05 21.46
CA PHE A 160 -2.00 -5.69 21.07
C PHE A 160 -1.22 -4.79 20.08
N TYR A 161 -1.84 -4.32 19.00
CA TYR A 161 -1.17 -3.46 18.03
C TYR A 161 -0.73 -2.12 18.61
N LEU A 162 -1.58 -1.49 19.45
CA LEU A 162 -1.22 -0.23 20.09
C LEU A 162 0.01 -0.38 20.99
N ASP A 163 0.06 -1.43 21.83
CA ASP A 163 1.24 -1.64 22.66
C ASP A 163 2.47 -2.01 21.81
N SER A 164 2.29 -2.81 20.76
CA SER A 164 3.36 -3.18 19.83
C SER A 164 3.94 -1.96 19.10
N CYS A 165 3.09 -1.07 18.60
CA CYS A 165 3.53 0.14 17.92
C CYS A 165 4.21 1.16 18.85
N PHE A 166 3.74 1.30 20.09
CA PHE A 166 4.23 2.34 21.00
C PHE A 166 5.26 1.87 22.03
N ASN A 167 5.32 0.58 22.32
CA ASN A 167 6.23 -0.02 23.32
C ASN A 167 6.89 -1.31 22.80
N PRO A 168 7.50 -1.33 21.60
CA PRO A 168 8.06 -2.55 21.01
C PRO A 168 9.27 -3.06 21.80
N MET A 169 9.44 -4.38 21.83
CA MET A 169 10.57 -5.04 22.53
C MET A 169 11.93 -4.81 21.88
N ILE A 170 11.98 -4.38 20.63
CA ILE A 170 13.24 -4.13 19.92
C ILE A 170 14.17 -3.14 20.62
N TYR A 171 13.66 -2.31 21.53
CA TYR A 171 14.50 -1.41 22.34
C TYR A 171 15.38 -2.15 23.34
N GLU A 172 14.91 -3.28 23.86
CA GLU A 172 15.55 -4.04 24.94
C GLU A 172 16.25 -5.30 24.42
N ASP A 173 15.84 -5.82 23.25
CA ASP A 173 16.34 -7.07 22.69
C ASP A 173 16.88 -6.92 21.26
N GLU A 174 18.22 -6.83 21.13
CA GLU A 174 18.89 -6.76 19.83
C GLU A 174 18.70 -8.04 18.99
N SER A 175 18.35 -9.17 19.61
CA SER A 175 18.15 -10.42 18.87
C SER A 175 16.97 -10.33 17.89
N LEU A 176 15.95 -9.52 18.20
CA LEU A 176 14.82 -9.24 17.30
C LEU A 176 15.31 -8.52 16.03
N PHE A 177 16.14 -7.50 16.16
CA PHE A 177 16.77 -6.85 15.01
C PHE A 177 17.58 -7.85 14.18
N ARG A 178 18.38 -8.70 14.82
CA ARG A 178 19.21 -9.68 14.13
C ARG A 178 18.38 -10.77 13.45
N SER A 179 17.23 -11.12 13.99
CA SER A 179 16.28 -12.05 13.37
C SER A 179 15.62 -11.42 12.14
N GLU A 180 15.05 -10.24 12.30
CA GLU A 180 14.22 -9.63 11.27
C GLU A 180 15.03 -8.89 10.20
N ALA A 181 16.01 -8.05 10.57
CA ALA A 181 16.78 -7.28 9.60
C ALA A 181 17.82 -8.13 8.88
N TRP A 182 18.95 -8.28 9.53
CA TRP A 182 20.09 -9.06 9.01
C TRP A 182 21.08 -9.42 10.10
N ARG A 183 21.84 -10.49 9.85
CA ARG A 183 23.00 -10.91 10.65
C ARG A 183 23.98 -11.72 9.82
N TYR A 184 25.20 -11.78 10.25
CA TYR A 184 26.09 -12.85 9.80
C TYR A 184 25.61 -14.18 10.38
N SER A 185 25.71 -15.24 9.58
CA SER A 185 25.33 -16.61 9.96
C SER A 185 26.47 -17.58 9.61
N LEU A 186 26.77 -18.49 10.53
CA LEU A 186 27.85 -19.45 10.39
C LEU A 186 27.46 -20.79 11.05
N GLU A 187 27.12 -21.80 10.25
CA GLU A 187 26.70 -23.11 10.77
C GLU A 187 27.80 -23.88 11.52
N SER A 188 29.05 -23.72 11.08
CA SER A 188 30.25 -24.29 11.72
C SER A 188 31.48 -23.46 11.38
N ALA A 189 32.56 -23.63 12.12
CA ALA A 189 33.80 -22.92 11.85
C ALA A 189 34.33 -23.13 10.41
N ASP A 190 34.06 -24.28 9.79
CA ASP A 190 34.49 -24.59 8.43
C ASP A 190 33.49 -24.16 7.32
N SER A 191 32.25 -23.83 7.68
CA SER A 191 31.22 -23.39 6.72
C SER A 191 31.54 -22.01 6.15
N PRO A 192 31.08 -21.66 4.95
CA PRO A 192 31.14 -20.28 4.46
C PRO A 192 30.29 -19.35 5.34
N LEU A 193 30.79 -18.12 5.54
CA LEU A 193 30.02 -17.06 6.18
C LEU A 193 28.89 -16.65 5.23
N THR A 194 27.69 -16.47 5.76
CA THR A 194 26.50 -16.01 5.01
C THR A 194 25.83 -14.84 5.71
N ILE A 195 24.91 -14.16 5.02
CA ILE A 195 23.98 -13.20 5.60
C ILE A 195 22.62 -13.88 5.71
N SER A 196 21.93 -13.67 6.83
CA SER A 196 20.60 -14.19 7.10
C SER A 196 19.78 -13.08 7.79
N GLY A 197 18.47 -13.14 7.68
CA GLY A 197 17.47 -12.22 8.23
C GLY A 197 16.16 -12.40 7.49
N THR A 198 15.04 -12.21 8.15
CA THR A 198 13.70 -12.41 7.55
C THR A 198 13.53 -11.44 6.37
N VAL A 199 13.62 -10.13 6.62
CA VAL A 199 13.47 -9.08 5.59
C VAL A 199 14.57 -9.20 4.53
N TYR A 200 15.82 -9.45 4.91
CA TYR A 200 16.90 -9.65 3.93
C TYR A 200 16.58 -10.79 2.95
N SER A 201 16.12 -11.93 3.46
CA SER A 201 15.82 -13.10 2.62
C SER A 201 14.56 -12.89 1.77
N GLU A 202 13.55 -12.23 2.33
CA GLU A 202 12.33 -11.87 1.61
C GLU A 202 12.64 -10.94 0.45
N MET A 203 13.42 -9.89 0.67
CA MET A 203 13.76 -8.93 -0.37
C MET A 203 14.66 -9.50 -1.46
N GLN A 204 15.51 -10.49 -1.12
CA GLN A 204 16.21 -11.27 -2.15
C GLN A 204 15.24 -12.04 -3.05
N GLY A 205 14.16 -12.59 -2.47
CA GLY A 205 13.13 -13.32 -3.21
C GLY A 205 12.16 -12.43 -3.97
N ALA A 206 11.94 -11.19 -3.53
CA ALA A 206 11.02 -10.23 -4.13
C ALA A 206 11.63 -9.40 -5.28
N ALA A 207 12.97 -9.45 -5.45
CA ALA A 207 13.65 -8.72 -6.51
C ALA A 207 13.20 -9.20 -7.90
N SER A 208 12.71 -8.27 -8.73
CA SER A 208 12.32 -8.53 -10.12
C SER A 208 12.73 -7.39 -11.04
N LEU A 209 12.73 -7.68 -12.35
CA LEU A 209 13.00 -6.68 -13.38
C LEU A 209 11.97 -5.53 -13.31
N GLU A 210 10.69 -5.88 -13.14
CA GLU A 210 9.57 -4.94 -13.10
C GLU A 210 9.69 -4.02 -11.89
N THR A 211 9.94 -4.58 -10.70
CA THR A 211 10.13 -3.81 -9.46
C THR A 211 11.32 -2.87 -9.59
N SER A 212 12.46 -3.36 -10.10
CA SER A 212 13.66 -2.54 -10.32
C SER A 212 13.41 -1.44 -11.35
N ALA A 213 12.64 -1.72 -12.43
CA ALA A 213 12.29 -0.73 -13.44
C ALA A 213 11.44 0.40 -12.84
N SER A 214 10.48 0.08 -11.98
CA SER A 214 9.67 1.06 -11.27
C SER A 214 10.53 2.01 -10.42
N TYR A 215 11.39 1.46 -9.55
CA TYR A 215 12.28 2.29 -8.71
C TYR A 215 13.26 3.13 -9.55
N ASN A 216 13.82 2.57 -10.60
CA ASN A 216 14.70 3.32 -11.51
C ASN A 216 13.98 4.49 -12.18
N ALA A 217 12.73 4.30 -12.59
CA ALA A 217 11.89 5.32 -13.19
C ALA A 217 11.54 6.42 -12.19
N MET A 218 11.04 6.05 -11.00
CA MET A 218 10.65 7.00 -9.95
C MET A 218 11.86 7.78 -9.43
N LYS A 219 13.02 7.13 -9.26
CA LYS A 219 14.28 7.79 -8.90
C LYS A 219 14.75 8.81 -9.96
N ALA A 220 14.48 8.56 -11.21
CA ALA A 220 14.82 9.48 -12.29
C ALA A 220 13.78 10.62 -12.44
N ALA A 221 12.49 10.34 -12.19
CA ALA A 221 11.42 11.31 -12.28
C ALA A 221 11.41 12.27 -11.08
N PHE A 222 11.70 11.75 -9.87
CA PHE A 222 11.60 12.47 -8.60
C PHE A 222 12.92 12.39 -7.79
N PRO A 223 14.04 12.88 -8.35
CA PRO A 223 15.35 12.74 -7.71
C PRO A 223 15.41 13.45 -6.35
N GLY A 224 15.86 12.72 -5.32
CA GLY A 224 15.95 13.20 -3.95
C GLY A 224 14.64 13.13 -3.15
N SER A 225 13.57 12.54 -3.71
CA SER A 225 12.34 12.26 -2.99
C SER A 225 12.27 10.81 -2.49
N HIS A 226 11.29 10.51 -1.62
CA HIS A 226 10.99 9.16 -1.14
C HIS A 226 10.62 8.17 -2.26
N MET A 227 10.12 8.67 -3.40
CA MET A 227 9.71 7.85 -4.54
C MET A 227 10.83 7.01 -5.17
N GLY A 228 12.07 7.41 -4.99
CA GLY A 228 13.23 6.73 -5.59
C GLY A 228 13.78 5.58 -4.75
N TYR A 229 13.16 5.23 -3.63
CA TYR A 229 13.64 4.20 -2.72
C TYR A 229 12.74 2.97 -2.69
N ASN A 230 13.33 1.81 -2.40
CA ASN A 230 12.61 0.54 -2.24
C ASN A 230 12.04 0.44 -0.81
N GLN A 231 10.70 0.40 -0.67
CA GLN A 231 10.05 0.31 0.63
C GLN A 231 10.44 -0.95 1.42
N GLY A 232 10.71 -2.05 0.74
CA GLY A 232 11.18 -3.28 1.38
C GLY A 232 12.67 -3.26 1.72
N GLY A 233 13.44 -2.37 1.11
CA GLY A 233 14.89 -2.31 1.18
C GLY A 233 15.59 -3.11 0.07
N GLU A 234 16.75 -2.62 -0.35
CA GLU A 234 17.61 -3.32 -1.31
C GLU A 234 18.50 -4.34 -0.59
N PRO A 235 18.57 -5.60 -1.05
CA PRO A 235 19.40 -6.63 -0.42
C PRO A 235 20.89 -6.23 -0.27
N THR A 236 21.39 -5.34 -1.12
CA THR A 236 22.74 -4.80 -1.04
C THR A 236 22.91 -3.74 0.04
N GLU A 237 21.84 -3.06 0.44
CA GLU A 237 21.85 -1.95 1.41
C GLU A 237 21.39 -2.39 2.80
N ILE A 238 20.46 -3.35 2.91
CA ILE A 238 19.97 -3.89 4.18
C ILE A 238 21.11 -4.25 5.15
N PRO A 239 22.22 -4.91 4.75
CA PRO A 239 23.32 -5.25 5.65
C PRO A 239 24.13 -4.04 6.17
N SER A 240 23.84 -2.84 5.72
CA SER A 240 24.41 -1.60 6.26
C SER A 240 23.60 -1.00 7.40
N MET A 241 22.37 -1.49 7.63
CA MET A 241 21.49 -1.04 8.70
C MET A 241 22.01 -1.43 10.08
N THR A 242 21.82 -0.57 11.05
CA THR A 242 22.16 -0.78 12.45
C THR A 242 20.91 -0.84 13.34
N TRP A 243 20.99 -1.58 14.43
CA TRP A 243 19.93 -1.61 15.44
C TRP A 243 19.57 -0.21 15.99
N GLN A 244 20.55 0.69 16.10
CA GLN A 244 20.30 2.06 16.56
C GLN A 244 19.46 2.85 15.56
N GLU A 245 19.70 2.72 14.26
CA GLU A 245 18.90 3.38 13.23
C GLU A 245 17.43 2.96 13.28
N VAL A 246 17.14 1.68 13.54
CA VAL A 246 15.76 1.19 13.69
C VAL A 246 15.08 1.80 14.93
N LYS A 247 15.78 1.96 16.05
CA LYS A 247 15.25 2.64 17.25
C LYS A 247 15.05 4.14 17.02
N ASP A 248 15.97 4.78 16.32
CA ASP A 248 15.87 6.21 15.99
C ASP A 248 14.69 6.45 15.03
N TYR A 249 14.48 5.57 14.06
CA TYR A 249 13.32 5.58 13.17
C TYR A 249 12.00 5.48 13.94
N HIS A 250 11.86 4.52 14.85
CA HIS A 250 10.66 4.42 15.69
C HIS A 250 10.42 5.74 16.46
N THR A 251 11.43 6.26 17.12
CA THR A 251 11.34 7.53 17.89
C THR A 251 10.94 8.71 17.01
N ALA A 252 11.36 8.69 15.74
CA ALA A 252 11.04 9.76 14.79
C ALA A 252 9.59 9.72 14.34
N TYR A 253 9.05 8.55 13.98
CA TYR A 253 7.80 8.40 13.24
C TYR A 253 6.64 7.83 14.04
N TYR A 254 6.87 6.92 15.01
CA TYR A 254 5.78 6.23 15.76
C TYR A 254 5.32 7.08 16.92
N HIS A 255 4.41 7.99 16.62
CA HIS A 255 3.88 8.94 17.59
C HIS A 255 2.39 9.17 17.32
N PRO A 256 1.52 9.32 18.35
CA PRO A 256 0.08 9.53 18.13
C PRO A 256 -0.24 10.72 17.21
N SER A 257 0.53 11.83 17.30
CA SER A 257 0.34 13.00 16.40
C SER A 257 0.63 12.70 14.93
N ASN A 258 1.26 11.57 14.63
CA ASN A 258 1.61 11.10 13.28
C ASN A 258 0.79 9.85 12.91
N SER A 259 -0.37 9.64 13.52
CA SER A 259 -1.17 8.46 13.24
C SER A 259 -2.59 8.82 12.81
N LEU A 260 -3.14 7.97 11.96
CA LEU A 260 -4.56 7.81 11.73
C LEU A 260 -5.00 6.47 12.29
N THR A 261 -6.05 6.46 13.10
CA THR A 261 -6.72 5.22 13.50
C THR A 261 -8.08 5.13 12.82
N THR A 262 -8.34 4.04 12.12
CA THR A 262 -9.63 3.76 11.47
C THR A 262 -10.32 2.60 12.17
N VAL A 263 -11.62 2.78 12.47
CA VAL A 263 -12.47 1.74 13.06
C VAL A 263 -13.70 1.59 12.18
N TYR A 264 -13.91 0.39 11.64
CA TYR A 264 -14.94 0.09 10.64
C TYR A 264 -15.90 -1.00 11.12
N GLY A 265 -17.17 -0.90 10.68
CA GLY A 265 -18.17 -1.97 10.76
C GLY A 265 -19.25 -1.75 11.81
N ALA A 266 -19.95 -2.82 12.19
CA ALA A 266 -21.01 -2.81 13.20
C ALA A 266 -20.41 -2.73 14.63
N ILE A 267 -20.01 -1.53 15.02
CA ILE A 267 -19.41 -1.26 16.33
C ILE A 267 -20.49 -0.88 17.33
N ASP A 268 -20.63 -1.70 18.37
CA ASP A 268 -21.62 -1.50 19.42
C ASP A 268 -21.17 -0.47 20.47
N ASP A 269 -19.86 -0.42 20.75
CA ASP A 269 -19.28 0.46 21.77
C ASP A 269 -18.06 1.23 21.26
N PRO A 270 -18.26 2.31 20.45
CA PRO A 270 -17.17 3.16 19.98
C PRO A 270 -16.39 3.82 21.12
N ALA A 271 -17.04 4.11 22.27
CA ALA A 271 -16.38 4.74 23.41
C ALA A 271 -15.31 3.83 24.02
N ALA A 272 -15.49 2.51 23.96
CA ALA A 272 -14.48 1.56 24.45
C ALA A 272 -13.21 1.58 23.60
N PHE A 273 -13.31 1.81 22.27
CA PHE A 273 -12.12 2.03 21.42
C PHE A 273 -11.44 3.35 21.78
N LEU A 274 -12.20 4.43 21.99
CA LEU A 274 -11.64 5.72 22.40
C LEU A 274 -10.93 5.64 23.75
N ALA A 275 -11.46 4.88 24.71
CA ALA A 275 -10.81 4.66 26.00
C ALA A 275 -9.47 3.93 25.85
N LEU A 276 -9.42 2.92 24.97
CA LEU A 276 -8.20 2.18 24.67
C LEU A 276 -7.14 3.06 23.99
N LEU A 277 -7.56 3.88 23.04
CA LEU A 277 -6.69 4.83 22.34
C LEU A 277 -6.18 5.94 23.26
N ASP A 278 -7.04 6.47 24.17
CA ASP A 278 -6.63 7.47 25.17
C ASP A 278 -5.57 6.91 26.13
N GLU A 279 -5.71 5.65 26.57
CA GLU A 279 -4.69 4.98 27.39
C GLU A 279 -3.34 4.92 26.66
N ALA A 280 -3.34 4.59 25.37
CA ALA A 280 -2.12 4.51 24.56
C ALA A 280 -1.54 5.90 24.23
N PHE A 281 -2.37 6.92 23.99
CA PHE A 281 -1.94 8.24 23.50
C PHE A 281 -1.64 9.25 24.63
N SER A 282 -2.29 9.14 25.78
CA SER A 282 -2.13 10.08 26.89
C SER A 282 -0.70 10.21 27.45
N PRO A 283 0.20 9.20 27.35
CA PRO A 283 1.61 9.40 27.73
C PRO A 283 2.36 10.42 26.87
N TYR A 284 1.85 10.75 25.67
CA TYR A 284 2.51 11.61 24.70
C TYR A 284 1.99 13.05 24.77
N GLU A 285 2.82 14.01 24.34
CA GLU A 285 2.45 15.41 24.09
C GLU A 285 2.32 15.63 22.57
N ALA A 286 1.63 16.69 22.14
CA ALA A 286 1.54 17.02 20.73
C ALA A 286 2.93 17.27 20.10
N LYS A 287 3.18 16.67 18.94
CA LYS A 287 4.40 16.83 18.15
C LYS A 287 4.03 17.23 16.72
N ALA A 288 4.70 18.24 16.18
CA ALA A 288 4.56 18.60 14.77
C ALA A 288 5.46 17.69 13.92
N PHE A 289 4.95 17.30 12.76
CA PHE A 289 5.68 16.53 11.76
C PHE A 289 5.80 17.36 10.48
N ASP A 290 6.94 17.28 9.82
CA ASP A 290 7.22 17.90 8.53
C ASP A 290 7.67 16.78 7.58
N PHE A 291 6.87 16.49 6.56
CA PHE A 291 7.12 15.49 5.53
C PHE A 291 7.51 16.15 4.21
N SER A 292 7.92 17.40 4.22
CA SER A 292 8.48 18.04 3.04
C SER A 292 9.68 17.22 2.52
N THR A 293 9.89 17.28 1.21
CA THR A 293 11.00 16.62 0.51
C THR A 293 12.07 17.65 0.14
N PRO A 294 12.88 18.14 1.12
CA PRO A 294 13.80 19.27 0.89
C PRO A 294 14.89 18.95 -0.13
N ASP A 295 15.22 17.69 -0.33
CA ASP A 295 16.25 17.22 -1.25
C ASP A 295 15.71 16.95 -2.67
N TYR A 296 14.41 17.08 -2.87
CA TYR A 296 13.81 16.94 -4.19
C TYR A 296 14.32 18.01 -5.14
N THR A 297 14.80 17.58 -6.29
CA THR A 297 15.26 18.47 -7.37
C THR A 297 14.39 18.25 -8.61
N PRO A 298 13.51 19.22 -8.97
CA PRO A 298 12.66 19.08 -10.14
C PRO A 298 13.45 18.83 -11.44
N VAL A 299 13.04 17.86 -12.22
CA VAL A 299 13.55 17.65 -13.58
C VAL A 299 13.04 18.80 -14.46
N THR A 300 13.95 19.46 -15.20
CA THR A 300 13.63 20.67 -16.01
C THR A 300 13.82 20.46 -17.52
N SER A 301 14.28 19.30 -17.95
CA SER A 301 14.50 18.96 -19.37
C SER A 301 14.30 17.44 -19.55
N PRO A 302 14.04 16.97 -20.78
CA PRO A 302 13.87 15.56 -21.04
C PRO A 302 15.07 14.73 -20.56
N VAL A 303 14.76 13.60 -19.89
CA VAL A 303 15.75 12.63 -19.42
C VAL A 303 15.52 11.31 -20.13
N GLU A 304 16.60 10.70 -20.62
CA GLU A 304 16.57 9.34 -21.17
C GLU A 304 17.67 8.52 -20.50
N LYS A 305 17.31 7.35 -19.96
CA LYS A 305 18.22 6.51 -19.20
C LYS A 305 17.96 5.03 -19.48
N VAL A 306 19.03 4.27 -19.66
CA VAL A 306 18.97 2.81 -19.67
C VAL A 306 19.61 2.28 -18.38
N CYS A 307 18.87 1.41 -17.69
CA CYS A 307 19.29 0.72 -16.49
C CYS A 307 19.43 -0.78 -16.77
N GLN A 308 20.30 -1.44 -16.02
CA GLN A 308 20.50 -2.88 -16.13
C GLN A 308 19.95 -3.57 -14.89
N TYR A 309 19.27 -4.69 -15.10
CA TYR A 309 18.84 -5.60 -14.03
C TYR A 309 19.64 -6.89 -14.12
N PRO A 310 20.33 -7.30 -13.06
CA PRO A 310 21.15 -8.51 -13.05
C PRO A 310 20.31 -9.76 -13.25
N VAL A 311 20.69 -10.60 -14.22
CA VAL A 311 20.08 -11.92 -14.44
C VAL A 311 21.19 -12.95 -14.67
N TYR A 312 20.84 -14.24 -14.50
CA TYR A 312 21.76 -15.35 -14.75
C TYR A 312 22.13 -15.46 -16.23
N GLU A 313 23.33 -15.99 -16.52
CA GLU A 313 23.74 -16.28 -17.89
C GLU A 313 22.76 -17.25 -18.55
N GLY A 314 22.35 -16.95 -19.78
CA GLY A 314 21.38 -17.74 -20.52
C GLY A 314 19.91 -17.39 -20.26
N THR A 315 19.63 -16.37 -19.43
CA THR A 315 18.27 -15.80 -19.32
C THR A 315 17.84 -15.21 -20.66
N GLU A 316 16.60 -15.49 -21.09
CA GLU A 316 16.01 -14.90 -22.30
C GLU A 316 15.89 -13.38 -22.14
N THR A 317 16.36 -12.65 -23.16
CA THR A 317 16.38 -11.17 -23.15
C THR A 317 15.58 -10.54 -24.28
N GLU A 318 15.07 -11.34 -25.24
CA GLU A 318 14.24 -10.84 -26.33
C GLU A 318 12.88 -10.39 -25.79
N ASN A 319 12.48 -9.18 -26.12
CA ASN A 319 11.25 -8.54 -25.63
C ASN A 319 11.13 -8.49 -24.09
N ALA A 320 12.25 -8.40 -23.39
CA ALA A 320 12.29 -8.43 -21.94
C ALA A 320 12.59 -7.04 -21.30
N ALA A 321 12.65 -5.97 -22.08
CA ALA A 321 12.81 -4.63 -21.56
C ALA A 321 11.49 -4.10 -20.94
N VAL A 322 11.62 -3.34 -19.84
CA VAL A 322 10.53 -2.57 -19.23
C VAL A 322 10.87 -1.09 -19.36
N THR A 323 9.96 -0.33 -19.98
CA THR A 323 10.15 1.10 -20.22
C THR A 323 9.06 1.92 -19.54
N TYR A 324 9.49 2.90 -18.75
CA TYR A 324 8.65 3.93 -18.16
C TYR A 324 8.83 5.23 -18.94
N ILE A 325 7.72 5.86 -19.34
CA ILE A 325 7.71 7.22 -19.88
C ILE A 325 6.81 8.05 -18.95
N THR A 326 7.44 8.93 -18.17
CA THR A 326 6.81 9.73 -17.13
C THR A 326 6.70 11.18 -17.58
N PHE A 327 5.49 11.71 -17.62
CA PHE A 327 5.19 13.10 -17.92
C PHE A 327 4.88 13.84 -16.63
N ILE A 328 5.77 14.73 -16.19
CA ILE A 328 5.49 15.57 -15.01
C ILE A 328 4.41 16.59 -15.38
N CYS A 329 3.35 16.62 -14.58
CA CYS A 329 2.20 17.51 -14.76
C CYS A 329 2.37 18.76 -13.88
N GLU A 330 3.36 19.59 -14.23
CA GLU A 330 3.77 20.75 -13.45
C GLU A 330 2.58 21.67 -13.13
N ASN A 331 2.39 22.00 -11.84
CA ASN A 331 1.33 22.87 -11.35
C ASN A 331 -0.10 22.40 -11.74
N ALA A 332 -0.32 21.10 -11.94
CA ALA A 332 -1.65 20.58 -12.18
C ALA A 332 -2.55 20.86 -10.96
N THR A 333 -3.68 21.52 -11.21
CA THR A 333 -4.70 21.77 -10.18
C THR A 333 -5.38 20.47 -9.76
N GLU A 334 -6.07 20.46 -8.62
CA GLU A 334 -6.86 19.30 -8.17
C GLU A 334 -7.88 18.86 -9.23
N GLU A 335 -8.56 19.81 -9.91
CA GLU A 335 -9.48 19.48 -11.02
C GLU A 335 -8.73 18.81 -12.18
N GLU A 336 -7.55 19.31 -12.56
CA GLU A 336 -6.75 18.71 -13.63
C GLU A 336 -6.24 17.31 -13.25
N GLN A 337 -5.85 17.09 -12.00
CA GLN A 337 -5.45 15.77 -11.50
C GLN A 337 -6.64 14.79 -11.57
N ASN A 338 -7.84 15.22 -11.14
CA ASN A 338 -9.06 14.42 -11.25
C ASN A 338 -9.41 14.05 -12.70
N VAL A 339 -9.17 14.97 -13.65
CA VAL A 339 -9.36 14.70 -15.10
C VAL A 339 -8.27 13.75 -15.62
N LEU A 340 -7.01 13.94 -15.21
CA LEU A 340 -5.89 13.08 -15.60
C LEU A 340 -6.06 11.65 -15.10
N ASP A 341 -6.54 11.46 -13.88
CA ASP A 341 -6.81 10.16 -13.30
C ASP A 341 -7.78 9.36 -14.19
N LEU A 342 -8.94 9.92 -14.51
CA LEU A 342 -9.91 9.29 -15.40
C LEU A 342 -9.38 9.15 -16.86
N LEU A 343 -8.56 10.10 -17.33
CA LEU A 343 -7.92 10.00 -18.65
C LEU A 343 -6.98 8.79 -18.73
N THR A 344 -6.22 8.51 -17.67
CA THR A 344 -5.31 7.35 -17.67
C THR A 344 -6.06 6.03 -17.79
N MET A 345 -7.24 5.91 -17.17
CA MET A 345 -8.12 4.76 -17.33
C MET A 345 -8.61 4.60 -18.80
N LEU A 346 -8.99 5.72 -19.44
CA LEU A 346 -9.41 5.71 -20.85
C LEU A 346 -8.26 5.32 -21.80
N LEU A 347 -7.04 5.74 -21.52
CA LEU A 347 -5.86 5.39 -22.32
C LEU A 347 -5.42 3.94 -22.12
N SER A 348 -5.59 3.38 -20.92
CA SER A 348 -5.23 2.00 -20.59
C SER A 348 -6.26 0.97 -21.05
N ASP A 349 -7.46 1.40 -21.42
CA ASP A 349 -8.51 0.46 -21.86
C ASP A 349 -8.08 -0.31 -23.10
N SER A 350 -8.34 -1.61 -23.11
CA SER A 350 -7.94 -2.52 -24.20
C SER A 350 -8.51 -2.16 -25.57
N SER A 351 -9.58 -1.37 -25.63
CA SER A 351 -10.21 -0.86 -26.85
C SER A 351 -9.73 0.55 -27.23
N SER A 352 -8.82 1.13 -26.45
CA SER A 352 -8.28 2.47 -26.73
C SER A 352 -7.47 2.53 -28.02
N ALA A 353 -7.37 3.71 -28.61
CA ALA A 353 -6.48 3.95 -29.75
C ALA A 353 -5.01 3.66 -29.39
N LEU A 354 -4.59 3.94 -28.15
CA LEU A 354 -3.22 3.68 -27.69
C LEU A 354 -2.88 2.19 -27.75
N VAL A 355 -3.72 1.33 -27.17
CA VAL A 355 -3.49 -0.12 -27.16
C VAL A 355 -3.57 -0.69 -28.59
N SER A 356 -4.54 -0.24 -29.39
CA SER A 356 -4.69 -0.67 -30.78
C SER A 356 -3.49 -0.28 -31.65
N ASN A 357 -3.04 0.97 -31.57
CA ASN A 357 -1.89 1.46 -32.33
C ASN A 357 -0.60 0.77 -31.87
N LEU A 358 -0.45 0.47 -30.58
CA LEU A 358 0.72 -0.23 -30.06
C LEU A 358 0.84 -1.65 -30.63
N VAL A 359 -0.26 -2.39 -30.68
CA VAL A 359 -0.30 -3.76 -31.24
C VAL A 359 0.15 -3.76 -32.72
N ASP A 360 -0.18 -2.70 -33.47
CA ASP A 360 0.20 -2.58 -34.88
C ASP A 360 1.71 -2.36 -35.09
N VAL A 361 2.39 -1.66 -34.16
CA VAL A 361 3.80 -1.30 -34.30
C VAL A 361 4.74 -2.15 -33.43
N LEU A 362 4.29 -2.58 -32.27
CA LEU A 362 5.01 -3.42 -31.28
C LEU A 362 4.09 -4.56 -30.78
N PRO A 363 3.88 -5.61 -31.58
CA PRO A 363 2.84 -6.61 -31.33
C PRO A 363 3.06 -7.49 -30.08
N ASN A 364 4.25 -7.46 -29.49
CA ASN A 364 4.57 -8.17 -28.25
C ASN A 364 4.50 -7.27 -27.02
N ALA A 365 4.32 -5.96 -27.21
CA ALA A 365 4.30 -5.00 -26.10
C ALA A 365 2.91 -4.88 -25.49
N ASP A 366 2.89 -4.80 -24.16
CA ASP A 366 1.74 -4.37 -23.37
C ASP A 366 2.02 -2.96 -22.80
N ILE A 367 0.96 -2.16 -22.60
CA ILE A 367 1.06 -0.82 -22.03
C ILE A 367 -0.02 -0.60 -20.98
N SER A 368 0.38 0.01 -19.86
CA SER A 368 -0.53 0.56 -18.86
C SER A 368 -0.22 2.03 -18.61
N VAL A 369 -1.21 2.78 -18.17
CA VAL A 369 -1.08 4.21 -17.89
C VAL A 369 -1.74 4.50 -16.55
N TYR A 370 -1.07 5.26 -15.68
CA TYR A 370 -1.64 5.68 -14.40
C TYR A 370 -1.19 7.10 -14.04
N LEU A 371 -1.92 7.71 -13.13
CA LEU A 371 -1.54 8.98 -12.52
C LEU A 371 -0.78 8.71 -11.22
N GLU A 372 0.45 9.18 -11.15
CA GLU A 372 1.27 9.17 -9.94
C GLU A 372 1.05 10.46 -9.16
N THR A 373 0.59 10.36 -7.92
CA THR A 373 0.30 11.50 -7.03
C THR A 373 1.05 11.46 -5.70
N ASP A 374 1.77 10.37 -5.41
CA ASP A 374 2.53 10.22 -4.17
C ASP A 374 3.85 11.00 -4.20
N GLY A 375 4.29 11.35 -5.39
CA GLY A 375 5.48 12.15 -5.60
C GLY A 375 5.31 13.64 -5.25
N PRO A 376 6.41 14.40 -5.23
CA PRO A 376 6.37 15.84 -4.97
C PRO A 376 5.55 16.65 -6.00
N GLU A 377 5.31 16.09 -7.17
CA GLU A 377 4.50 16.64 -8.25
C GLU A 377 3.71 15.53 -8.93
N PRO A 378 2.47 15.77 -9.37
CA PRO A 378 1.72 14.76 -10.10
C PRO A 378 2.37 14.44 -11.45
N ALA A 379 2.30 13.18 -11.87
CA ALA A 379 2.84 12.72 -13.14
C ALA A 379 1.98 11.65 -13.78
N VAL A 380 1.81 11.70 -15.10
CA VAL A 380 1.23 10.59 -15.87
C VAL A 380 2.36 9.65 -16.29
N VAL A 381 2.21 8.39 -15.96
CA VAL A 381 3.21 7.34 -16.17
C VAL A 381 2.69 6.31 -17.16
N PHE A 382 3.39 6.13 -18.25
CA PHE A 382 3.19 5.04 -19.21
C PHE A 382 4.22 3.96 -18.92
N VAL A 383 3.76 2.73 -18.72
CA VAL A 383 4.61 1.56 -18.49
C VAL A 383 4.43 0.58 -19.62
N ALA A 384 5.49 0.32 -20.37
CA ALA A 384 5.49 -0.66 -21.46
C ALA A 384 6.40 -1.85 -21.13
N THR A 385 5.89 -3.05 -21.34
CA THR A 385 6.60 -4.33 -21.20
C THR A 385 6.58 -5.09 -22.52
N GLY A 386 7.27 -6.22 -22.62
CA GLY A 386 7.23 -7.05 -23.83
C GLY A 386 7.95 -6.43 -25.04
N MET A 387 8.96 -5.58 -24.81
CA MET A 387 9.69 -4.84 -25.85
C MET A 387 11.21 -4.96 -25.69
N ASN A 388 11.96 -4.45 -26.66
CA ASN A 388 13.41 -4.36 -26.60
C ASN A 388 13.86 -2.89 -26.36
N GLU A 389 15.08 -2.70 -25.90
CA GLU A 389 15.67 -1.35 -25.74
C GLU A 389 15.57 -0.50 -27.01
N GLY A 390 15.78 -1.13 -28.19
CA GLY A 390 15.70 -0.44 -29.47
C GLY A 390 14.32 0.06 -29.90
N ASP A 391 13.25 -0.37 -29.21
CA ASP A 391 11.86 -0.06 -29.56
C ASP A 391 11.34 1.23 -28.90
N VAL A 392 12.11 1.85 -28.00
CA VAL A 392 11.72 3.02 -27.19
C VAL A 392 11.25 4.20 -28.04
N GLN A 393 11.91 4.48 -29.16
CA GLN A 393 11.51 5.57 -30.04
C GLN A 393 10.15 5.27 -30.71
N THR A 394 9.93 4.05 -31.17
CA THR A 394 8.65 3.60 -31.73
C THR A 394 7.52 3.69 -30.70
N LEU A 395 7.78 3.29 -29.46
CA LEU A 395 6.84 3.43 -28.35
C LEU A 395 6.47 4.90 -28.12
N ARG A 396 7.46 5.79 -28.06
CA ARG A 396 7.25 7.23 -27.83
C ARG A 396 6.41 7.86 -28.93
N GLU A 397 6.72 7.57 -30.19
CA GLU A 397 5.95 8.04 -31.34
C GLU A 397 4.52 7.51 -31.32
N CYS A 398 4.33 6.25 -30.94
CA CYS A 398 3.00 5.65 -30.77
C CYS A 398 2.20 6.36 -29.68
N ILE A 399 2.78 6.62 -28.52
CA ILE A 399 2.12 7.36 -27.42
C ILE A 399 1.71 8.75 -27.88
N TYR A 400 2.60 9.54 -28.46
CA TYR A 400 2.27 10.89 -28.90
C TYR A 400 1.18 10.90 -29.98
N ALA A 401 1.25 10.00 -30.96
CA ALA A 401 0.25 9.89 -32.00
C ALA A 401 -1.12 9.52 -31.44
N SER A 402 -1.16 8.56 -30.51
CA SER A 402 -2.40 8.08 -29.89
C SER A 402 -3.03 9.12 -28.96
N VAL A 403 -2.21 9.84 -28.19
CA VAL A 403 -2.68 10.94 -27.33
C VAL A 403 -3.24 12.09 -28.19
N LEU A 404 -2.60 12.41 -29.33
CA LEU A 404 -3.08 13.43 -30.25
C LEU A 404 -4.40 13.00 -30.92
N GLU A 405 -4.47 11.75 -31.36
CA GLU A 405 -5.70 11.17 -31.92
C GLU A 405 -6.85 11.21 -30.90
N PHE A 406 -6.58 10.81 -29.67
CA PHE A 406 -7.53 10.92 -28.55
C PHE A 406 -7.99 12.37 -28.35
N ALA A 407 -7.04 13.32 -28.34
CA ALA A 407 -7.33 14.74 -28.09
C ALA A 407 -8.12 15.41 -29.24
N GLU A 408 -8.09 14.84 -30.45
CA GLU A 408 -8.84 15.32 -31.62
C GLU A 408 -10.21 14.66 -31.75
N ASN A 409 -10.29 13.36 -31.49
CA ASN A 409 -11.47 12.54 -31.76
C ASN A 409 -12.31 12.23 -30.51
N GLY A 410 -11.71 12.37 -29.31
CA GLY A 410 -12.30 11.91 -28.06
C GLY A 410 -12.38 10.38 -27.98
N VAL A 411 -13.24 9.89 -27.10
CA VAL A 411 -13.57 8.47 -26.94
C VAL A 411 -14.98 8.21 -27.45
N SER A 412 -15.20 7.03 -28.01
CA SER A 412 -16.56 6.64 -28.40
C SER A 412 -17.47 6.48 -27.16
N GLN A 413 -18.77 6.74 -27.32
CA GLN A 413 -19.73 6.54 -26.23
C GLN A 413 -19.74 5.09 -25.74
N ASP A 414 -19.52 4.11 -26.63
CA ASP A 414 -19.50 2.69 -26.28
C ASP A 414 -18.35 2.37 -25.30
N ILE A 415 -17.19 3.01 -25.44
CA ILE A 415 -16.05 2.86 -24.51
C ILE A 415 -16.36 3.51 -23.16
N LEU A 416 -16.92 4.72 -23.17
CA LEU A 416 -17.34 5.39 -21.93
C LEU A 416 -18.37 4.56 -21.16
N ASP A 417 -19.38 4.03 -21.85
CA ASP A 417 -20.42 3.19 -21.25
C ASP A 417 -19.84 1.88 -20.70
N ALA A 418 -18.86 1.28 -21.40
CA ALA A 418 -18.19 0.07 -20.95
C ALA A 418 -17.37 0.31 -19.67
N ILE A 419 -16.57 1.38 -19.62
CA ILE A 419 -15.78 1.74 -18.44
C ILE A 419 -16.69 2.13 -17.27
N ALA A 420 -17.71 2.96 -17.49
CA ALA A 420 -18.68 3.33 -16.46
C ALA A 420 -19.41 2.09 -15.90
N SER A 421 -19.75 1.13 -16.76
CA SER A 421 -20.37 -0.14 -16.35
C SER A 421 -19.41 -1.01 -15.56
N SER A 422 -18.14 -1.08 -15.95
CA SER A 422 -17.09 -1.81 -15.21
C SER A 422 -16.88 -1.22 -13.81
N LEU A 423 -16.72 0.09 -13.70
CA LEU A 423 -16.58 0.79 -12.42
C LEU A 423 -17.80 0.61 -11.51
N THR A 424 -19.01 0.69 -12.10
CA THR A 424 -20.25 0.42 -11.34
C THR A 424 -20.28 -1.01 -10.80
N MET A 425 -19.83 -1.98 -11.62
CA MET A 425 -19.78 -3.37 -11.21
C MET A 425 -18.70 -3.60 -10.16
N GLU A 426 -17.51 -3.04 -10.31
CA GLU A 426 -16.42 -3.11 -9.32
C GLU A 426 -16.86 -2.52 -7.98
N THR A 427 -17.49 -1.35 -8.00
CA THR A 427 -18.05 -0.71 -6.81
C THR A 427 -19.12 -1.59 -6.13
N ALA A 428 -20.00 -2.23 -6.91
CA ALA A 428 -21.01 -3.13 -6.38
C ALA A 428 -20.39 -4.42 -5.80
N LEU A 429 -19.36 -4.98 -6.46
CA LEU A 429 -18.64 -6.16 -5.99
C LEU A 429 -17.78 -5.89 -4.74
N MET A 430 -17.31 -4.66 -4.58
CA MET A 430 -16.54 -4.25 -3.40
C MET A 430 -17.30 -4.55 -2.09
N SER A 431 -18.62 -4.37 -2.07
CA SER A 431 -19.45 -4.67 -0.89
C SER A 431 -19.54 -6.16 -0.55
N GLU A 432 -19.16 -7.04 -1.47
CA GLU A 432 -19.14 -8.50 -1.28
C GLU A 432 -17.75 -9.02 -0.84
N GLU A 433 -16.73 -8.16 -0.78
CA GLU A 433 -15.39 -8.55 -0.35
C GLU A 433 -15.36 -8.88 1.14
N SER A 434 -14.73 -10.01 1.49
CA SER A 434 -14.61 -10.43 2.89
C SER A 434 -13.77 -9.47 3.74
N ASP A 435 -12.82 -8.77 3.11
CA ASP A 435 -11.84 -7.91 3.75
C ASP A 435 -12.12 -6.41 3.51
N LEU A 436 -13.37 -6.08 3.12
CA LEU A 436 -13.78 -4.72 2.78
C LEU A 436 -13.34 -3.68 3.82
N GLY A 437 -13.59 -3.95 5.11
CA GLY A 437 -13.23 -3.01 6.18
C GLY A 437 -11.73 -2.75 6.29
N VAL A 438 -10.90 -3.78 6.04
CA VAL A 438 -9.44 -3.67 6.01
C VAL A 438 -9.00 -2.85 4.80
N ASN A 439 -9.49 -3.20 3.61
CA ASN A 439 -9.15 -2.50 2.36
C ASN A 439 -9.54 -1.02 2.43
N MET A 440 -10.71 -0.72 2.96
CA MET A 440 -11.15 0.67 3.17
C MET A 440 -10.25 1.42 4.15
N ALA A 441 -9.92 0.82 5.29
CA ALA A 441 -9.06 1.44 6.28
C ALA A 441 -7.68 1.77 5.70
N GLN A 442 -7.07 0.84 4.96
CA GLN A 442 -5.77 1.03 4.33
C GLN A 442 -5.80 2.09 3.22
N ASN A 443 -6.80 2.07 2.33
CA ASN A 443 -6.94 3.07 1.27
C ASN A 443 -7.17 4.48 1.83
N ILE A 444 -8.01 4.61 2.85
CA ILE A 444 -8.22 5.89 3.56
C ILE A 444 -6.93 6.37 4.21
N ALA A 445 -6.20 5.48 4.88
CA ALA A 445 -4.94 5.81 5.53
C ALA A 445 -3.86 6.23 4.52
N TYR A 446 -3.80 5.55 3.37
CA TYR A 446 -2.87 5.89 2.30
C TYR A 446 -3.14 7.29 1.72
N CYS A 447 -4.40 7.55 1.35
CA CYS A 447 -4.79 8.87 0.86
C CYS A 447 -4.59 9.96 1.93
N TRP A 448 -4.86 9.65 3.21
CA TRP A 448 -4.57 10.57 4.31
C TRP A 448 -3.06 10.83 4.47
N ALA A 449 -2.22 9.82 4.35
CA ALA A 449 -0.78 9.95 4.50
C ALA A 449 -0.17 10.87 3.43
N THR A 450 -0.74 10.90 2.22
CA THR A 450 -0.27 11.75 1.11
C THR A 450 -0.89 13.15 1.11
N THR A 451 -2.15 13.30 1.58
CA THR A 451 -2.91 14.56 1.47
C THR A 451 -3.17 15.26 2.80
N GLY A 452 -3.11 14.53 3.93
CA GLY A 452 -3.57 14.99 5.23
C GLY A 452 -5.10 15.02 5.41
N ASP A 453 -5.89 14.56 4.40
CA ASP A 453 -7.35 14.57 4.40
C ASP A 453 -7.91 13.14 4.50
N VAL A 454 -8.66 12.87 5.58
CA VAL A 454 -9.30 11.55 5.80
C VAL A 454 -10.41 11.24 4.78
N HIS A 455 -10.91 12.24 4.07
CA HIS A 455 -11.94 12.11 3.02
C HIS A 455 -11.36 12.03 1.60
N ALA A 456 -10.04 12.05 1.45
CA ALA A 456 -9.41 12.05 0.12
C ALA A 456 -9.82 10.82 -0.70
N TYR A 457 -9.85 9.64 -0.09
CA TYR A 457 -10.26 8.41 -0.77
C TYR A 457 -11.74 8.45 -1.24
N GLU A 458 -12.64 8.97 -0.40
CA GLU A 458 -14.04 9.16 -0.78
C GLU A 458 -14.18 10.11 -1.99
N LYS A 459 -13.38 11.19 -2.02
CA LYS A 459 -13.36 12.14 -3.14
C LYS A 459 -12.86 11.49 -4.43
N THR A 460 -11.86 10.62 -4.34
CA THR A 460 -11.35 9.85 -5.50
C THR A 460 -12.44 8.96 -6.06
N ILE A 461 -13.18 8.23 -5.22
CA ILE A 461 -14.30 7.40 -5.66
C ILE A 461 -15.40 8.26 -6.29
N ALA A 462 -15.77 9.37 -5.67
CA ALA A 462 -16.79 10.27 -6.20
C ALA A 462 -16.39 10.93 -7.55
N ASN A 463 -15.09 11.05 -7.83
CA ASN A 463 -14.60 11.56 -9.11
C ASN A 463 -15.00 10.65 -10.28
N MET A 464 -15.18 9.35 -10.06
CA MET A 464 -15.60 8.41 -11.09
C MET A 464 -16.95 8.78 -11.74
N ASP A 465 -17.83 9.48 -11.04
CA ASP A 465 -19.09 9.97 -11.58
C ASP A 465 -18.92 11.08 -12.63
N ASN A 466 -17.72 11.65 -12.78
CA ASN A 466 -17.44 12.76 -13.71
C ASN A 466 -17.03 12.31 -15.13
N PHE A 467 -16.96 11.01 -15.42
CA PHE A 467 -16.49 10.51 -16.72
C PHE A 467 -17.17 11.18 -17.92
N GLU A 468 -18.49 11.12 -18.00
CA GLU A 468 -19.25 11.72 -19.11
C GLU A 468 -19.19 13.25 -19.10
N LYS A 469 -19.17 13.85 -17.93
CA LYS A 469 -19.06 15.30 -17.77
C LYS A 469 -17.76 15.82 -18.37
N TYR A 470 -16.63 15.24 -18.02
CA TYR A 470 -15.32 15.68 -18.52
C TYR A 470 -15.17 15.47 -20.03
N GLN A 471 -15.76 14.41 -20.59
CA GLN A 471 -15.82 14.21 -22.04
C GLN A 471 -16.64 15.32 -22.72
N THR A 472 -17.84 15.60 -22.19
CA THR A 472 -18.75 16.62 -22.76
C THR A 472 -18.14 18.02 -22.70
N GLU A 473 -17.41 18.33 -21.64
CA GLU A 473 -16.74 19.60 -21.44
C GLU A 473 -15.39 19.71 -22.20
N GLY A 474 -14.92 18.61 -22.83
CA GLY A 474 -13.64 18.57 -23.55
C GLY A 474 -12.41 18.60 -22.64
N LYS A 475 -12.57 18.32 -21.35
CA LYS A 475 -11.51 18.41 -20.35
C LYS A 475 -10.38 17.41 -20.61
N TYR A 476 -10.69 16.20 -21.04
CA TYR A 476 -9.68 15.20 -21.39
C TYR A 476 -8.74 15.68 -22.50
N ALA A 477 -9.30 16.27 -23.57
CA ALA A 477 -8.51 16.82 -24.66
C ALA A 477 -7.65 18.02 -24.21
N GLU A 478 -8.14 18.82 -23.27
CA GLU A 478 -7.41 19.95 -22.69
C GLU A 478 -6.17 19.49 -21.93
N VAL A 479 -6.33 18.57 -20.95
CA VAL A 479 -5.21 18.07 -20.14
C VAL A 479 -4.24 17.21 -20.96
N ALA A 480 -4.74 16.39 -21.90
CA ALA A 480 -3.90 15.61 -22.81
C ALA A 480 -2.96 16.51 -23.64
N LYS A 481 -3.49 17.58 -24.24
CA LYS A 481 -2.69 18.56 -24.99
C LYS A 481 -1.73 19.34 -24.12
N LYS A 482 -2.12 19.64 -22.88
CA LYS A 482 -1.29 20.41 -21.95
C LYS A 482 -0.09 19.62 -21.44
N TYR A 483 -0.28 18.34 -21.11
CA TYR A 483 0.71 17.56 -20.36
C TYR A 483 1.34 16.40 -21.14
N LEU A 484 0.63 15.78 -22.08
CA LEU A 484 1.03 14.51 -22.70
C LEU A 484 1.52 14.65 -24.16
N THR A 485 2.14 15.78 -24.50
CA THR A 485 2.63 16.08 -25.85
C THR A 485 4.14 16.31 -25.86
N GLU A 486 4.75 16.38 -27.07
CA GLU A 486 6.17 16.69 -27.26
C GLU A 486 6.57 18.08 -26.73
N ASP A 487 5.61 18.97 -26.49
CA ASP A 487 5.86 20.29 -25.92
C ASP A 487 6.21 20.24 -24.43
N ASN A 488 5.85 19.14 -23.74
CA ASN A 488 6.25 18.93 -22.34
C ASN A 488 7.76 18.66 -22.26
N GLN A 489 8.51 19.60 -21.66
CA GLN A 489 9.95 19.47 -21.50
C GLN A 489 10.35 18.61 -20.28
N ARG A 490 9.38 18.17 -19.50
CA ARG A 490 9.61 17.38 -18.28
C ARG A 490 9.13 15.93 -18.46
N VAL A 491 9.73 15.29 -19.49
CA VAL A 491 9.47 13.88 -19.83
C VAL A 491 10.69 13.06 -19.48
N ILE A 492 10.48 12.02 -18.69
CA ILE A 492 11.51 11.10 -18.23
C ILE A 492 11.25 9.73 -18.84
N THR A 493 12.19 9.23 -19.62
CA THR A 493 12.15 7.88 -20.20
C THR A 493 13.22 7.03 -19.53
N VAL A 494 12.81 5.96 -18.88
CA VAL A 494 13.73 4.99 -18.26
C VAL A 494 13.41 3.61 -18.79
N THR A 495 14.39 2.96 -19.38
CA THR A 495 14.30 1.58 -19.86
C THR A 495 15.20 0.70 -19.02
N THR A 496 14.64 -0.32 -18.38
CA THR A 496 15.41 -1.33 -17.65
C THR A 496 15.45 -2.61 -18.45
N VAL A 497 16.66 -3.12 -18.66
CA VAL A 497 16.92 -4.30 -19.47
C VAL A 497 17.62 -5.40 -18.65
N PRO A 498 17.33 -6.68 -18.89
CA PRO A 498 18.07 -7.77 -18.26
C PRO A 498 19.54 -7.77 -18.70
N ALA A 499 20.45 -8.00 -17.76
CA ALA A 499 21.91 -8.06 -17.98
C ALA A 499 22.43 -9.47 -17.63
N PRO A 500 22.51 -10.39 -18.61
CA PRO A 500 22.97 -11.77 -18.38
C PRO A 500 24.39 -11.86 -17.82
N GLY A 501 24.59 -12.78 -16.86
CA GLY A 501 25.89 -13.01 -16.21
C GLY A 501 26.21 -12.03 -15.07
N GLN A 502 25.42 -10.97 -14.89
CA GLN A 502 25.66 -10.04 -13.79
C GLN A 502 25.24 -10.61 -12.43
N GLN A 503 24.23 -11.49 -12.38
CA GLN A 503 23.79 -12.10 -11.14
C GLN A 503 24.90 -12.97 -10.52
N GLU A 504 25.55 -13.83 -11.30
CA GLU A 504 26.68 -14.65 -10.86
C GLU A 504 27.86 -13.79 -10.41
N ALA A 505 28.09 -12.66 -11.09
CA ALA A 505 29.16 -11.74 -10.70
C ALA A 505 28.90 -11.08 -9.34
N ILE A 506 27.65 -10.68 -9.07
CA ILE A 506 27.23 -10.11 -7.77
C ILE A 506 27.35 -11.16 -6.65
N GLU A 507 26.90 -12.38 -6.89
CA GLU A 507 27.00 -13.49 -5.94
C GLU A 507 28.47 -13.85 -5.61
N ALA A 508 29.31 -13.87 -6.64
CA ALA A 508 30.74 -14.14 -6.46
C ALA A 508 31.45 -13.01 -5.69
N ASP A 509 31.11 -11.75 -5.95
CA ASP A 509 31.65 -10.59 -5.21
C ASP A 509 31.22 -10.62 -3.74
N LEU A 510 29.95 -10.91 -3.47
CA LEU A 510 29.43 -11.06 -2.11
C LEU A 510 30.12 -12.21 -1.38
N ALA A 511 30.27 -13.37 -2.02
CA ALA A 511 30.97 -14.52 -1.43
C ALA A 511 32.43 -14.20 -1.11
N ALA A 512 33.11 -13.45 -1.98
CA ALA A 512 34.49 -13.01 -1.75
C ALA A 512 34.59 -12.05 -0.55
N LYS A 513 33.71 -11.07 -0.45
CA LYS A 513 33.62 -10.13 0.68
C LYS A 513 33.35 -10.84 2.01
N LEU A 514 32.43 -11.81 2.01
CA LEU A 514 32.11 -12.61 3.18
C LEU A 514 33.28 -13.50 3.60
N ALA A 515 34.03 -14.08 2.65
CA ALA A 515 35.22 -14.86 2.93
C ALA A 515 36.34 -13.99 3.53
N GLU A 516 36.55 -12.77 3.05
CA GLU A 516 37.47 -11.79 3.61
C GLU A 516 37.06 -11.38 5.03
N THR A 517 35.77 -11.09 5.24
CA THR A 517 35.21 -10.77 6.56
C THR A 517 35.47 -11.91 7.56
N LYS A 518 35.17 -13.16 7.16
CA LYS A 518 35.43 -14.33 8.00
C LYS A 518 36.90 -14.50 8.31
N ALA A 519 37.79 -14.29 7.33
CA ALA A 519 39.23 -14.44 7.52
C ALA A 519 39.82 -13.39 8.48
N ALA A 520 39.14 -12.26 8.68
CA ALA A 520 39.52 -11.22 9.62
C ALA A 520 39.06 -11.51 11.06
N MET A 521 38.15 -12.46 11.28
CA MET A 521 37.63 -12.83 12.60
C MET A 521 38.63 -13.66 13.39
N SER A 522 38.67 -13.44 14.69
CA SER A 522 39.39 -14.31 15.64
C SER A 522 38.67 -15.66 15.83
N ALA A 523 39.36 -16.65 16.38
CA ALA A 523 38.74 -17.95 16.68
C ALA A 523 37.56 -17.81 17.67
N GLU A 524 37.68 -16.92 18.65
CA GLU A 524 36.65 -16.64 19.63
C GLU A 524 35.39 -16.01 18.99
N GLU A 525 35.57 -15.09 18.02
CA GLU A 525 34.46 -14.49 17.27
C GLU A 525 33.74 -15.52 16.38
N ILE A 526 34.50 -16.44 15.76
CA ILE A 526 33.95 -17.54 14.97
C ILE A 526 33.13 -18.48 15.88
N ASP A 527 33.67 -18.90 17.03
CA ASP A 527 32.99 -19.79 17.97
C ASP A 527 31.69 -19.13 18.51
N GLN A 528 31.76 -17.83 18.82
CA GLN A 528 30.60 -17.07 19.26
C GLN A 528 29.53 -16.96 18.16
N LEU A 529 29.93 -16.67 16.92
CA LEU A 529 29.02 -16.56 15.80
C LEU A 529 28.31 -17.90 15.47
N VAL A 530 29.04 -19.03 15.59
CA VAL A 530 28.44 -20.37 15.46
C VAL A 530 27.38 -20.60 16.55
N ALA A 531 27.69 -20.21 17.80
CA ALA A 531 26.76 -20.33 18.91
C ALA A 531 25.54 -19.43 18.74
N ASP A 532 25.73 -18.19 18.32
CA ASP A 532 24.64 -17.23 18.03
C ASP A 532 23.74 -17.73 16.87
N THR A 533 24.37 -18.28 15.81
CA THR A 533 23.62 -18.86 14.68
C THR A 533 22.75 -20.04 15.10
N ALA A 534 23.22 -20.85 16.05
CA ALA A 534 22.47 -22.00 16.57
C ALA A 534 21.38 -21.60 17.58
N ALA A 535 21.46 -20.40 18.17
CA ALA A 535 20.50 -19.89 19.15
C ALA A 535 19.30 -19.17 18.51
N LEU A 536 19.48 -18.60 17.33
CA LEU A 536 18.45 -17.92 16.52
C LEU A 536 17.81 -18.89 15.54
#